data_6de0e3b73e259006e955fa16040b3bc4
#
_entry.id   6de0e3b73e259006e955fa16040b3bc4
#
_cell.length_a   1.000
_cell.length_b   1.000
_cell.length_c   1.000
_cell.angle_alpha   90.00
_cell.angle_beta   90.00
_cell.angle_gamma   90.00
#
_symmetry.space_group_name_H-M   'P 1'
#
loop_
_entity.id
_entity.type
_entity.pdbx_description
1 polymer ?
#
loop_
_entity_poly.entity_id
_entity_poly.type
_entity_poly.pdbx_seq_one_letter_code
_entity_poly.pdbx_strand_id
1 'polypeptide(L)'
;MFWRSAAIGFLIILLLSGCAETRLQTVDDSILAQQLSLLEDGKTTKEDILLKFGIPSALFEGERILTYRLRFNQKENRFEVVSREVDRRDPRFAEWLQTEYNLVLVFDEKHILQKHSMLRINPQS
;
A
#
# COMPACT_ATOMS: atom_id res chain seq x y z
N MET A 1 -22.75 -26.33 54.37
CA MET A 1 -23.00 -24.88 54.27
C MET A 1 -21.93 -24.10 53.54
N PHE A 2 -21.13 -24.73 52.68
CA PHE A 2 -20.05 -24.05 51.95
C PHE A 2 -20.21 -24.04 50.44
N TRP A 3 -21.40 -24.26 49.92
CA TRP A 3 -21.63 -24.41 48.50
C TRP A 3 -22.18 -23.15 47.78
N ARG A 4 -22.30 -22.07 48.48
CA ARG A 4 -22.91 -20.85 47.90
C ARG A 4 -21.91 -19.80 47.41
N SER A 5 -20.62 -20.01 47.63
CA SER A 5 -19.59 -19.03 47.26
C SER A 5 -18.82 -19.33 45.94
N ALA A 6 -19.03 -20.51 45.36
CA ALA A 6 -18.33 -20.91 44.14
C ALA A 6 -18.99 -20.44 42.83
N ALA A 7 -20.22 -19.92 42.88
CA ALA A 7 -20.96 -19.54 41.68
C ALA A 7 -20.74 -18.10 41.21
N ILE A 8 -20.09 -17.27 42.00
CA ILE A 8 -19.93 -15.84 41.69
C ILE A 8 -18.59 -15.58 40.96
N GLY A 9 -17.62 -16.49 41.05
CA GLY A 9 -16.31 -16.34 40.42
C GLY A 9 -16.29 -16.62 38.91
N PHE A 10 -17.33 -17.24 38.37
CA PHE A 10 -17.32 -17.70 36.97
C PHE A 10 -17.95 -16.72 35.97
N LEU A 11 -18.57 -15.66 36.45
CA LEU A 11 -19.31 -14.70 35.58
C LEU A 11 -18.48 -13.51 35.15
N ILE A 12 -17.25 -13.35 35.62
CA ILE A 12 -16.42 -12.16 35.32
C ILE A 12 -15.45 -12.39 34.15
N ILE A 13 -15.30 -13.59 33.67
CA ILE A 13 -14.31 -13.90 32.60
C ILE A 13 -14.85 -13.75 31.18
N LEU A 14 -16.11 -13.43 31.00
CA LEU A 14 -16.76 -13.36 29.66
C LEU A 14 -16.87 -11.99 29.05
N LEU A 15 -16.25 -10.96 29.61
CA LEU A 15 -16.32 -9.58 29.08
C LEU A 15 -15.06 -9.08 28.41
N LEU A 16 -14.09 -9.95 28.12
CA LEU A 16 -12.90 -9.59 27.34
C LEU A 16 -12.98 -10.09 25.90
N SER A 17 -14.15 -10.21 25.36
CA SER A 17 -14.31 -10.46 23.91
C SER A 17 -14.12 -9.17 23.14
N GLY A 18 -12.88 -8.95 22.81
CA GLY A 18 -12.46 -8.57 21.50
C GLY A 18 -13.02 -7.28 20.94
N CYS A 19 -12.25 -6.21 20.99
CA CYS A 19 -12.23 -5.27 19.90
C CYS A 19 -11.85 -6.05 18.64
N ALA A 20 -12.83 -6.54 17.91
CA ALA A 20 -12.65 -6.89 16.51
C ALA A 20 -12.44 -5.57 15.79
N GLU A 21 -11.19 -5.18 15.55
CA GLU A 21 -10.88 -4.18 14.56
C GLU A 21 -11.39 -4.72 13.25
N THR A 22 -12.55 -4.24 12.84
CA THR A 22 -13.03 -4.42 11.49
C THR A 22 -12.12 -3.58 10.60
N ARG A 23 -10.99 -4.16 10.17
CA ARG A 23 -10.24 -3.61 9.05
C ARG A 23 -11.21 -3.61 7.89
N LEU A 24 -11.70 -2.44 7.56
CA LEU A 24 -12.24 -2.17 6.24
C LEU A 24 -11.08 -2.38 5.27
N GLN A 25 -10.85 -3.62 4.87
CA GLN A 25 -10.03 -3.93 3.72
C GLN A 25 -10.77 -3.34 2.53
N THR A 26 -10.32 -2.19 2.10
CA THR A 26 -10.75 -1.64 0.84
C THR A 26 -10.32 -2.61 -0.25
N VAL A 27 -11.16 -2.79 -1.25
CA VAL A 27 -10.86 -3.64 -2.44
C VAL A 27 -9.49 -3.31 -3.03
N ASP A 28 -9.04 -2.07 -2.83
CA ASP A 28 -7.76 -1.54 -3.26
C ASP A 28 -6.56 -2.28 -2.66
N ASP A 29 -6.64 -2.69 -1.38
CA ASP A 29 -5.52 -3.34 -0.68
C ASP A 29 -5.20 -4.72 -1.23
N SER A 30 -6.21 -5.48 -1.66
CA SER A 30 -6.00 -6.82 -2.22
C SER A 30 -5.37 -6.77 -3.61
N ILE A 31 -5.80 -5.83 -4.44
CA ILE A 31 -5.27 -5.62 -5.79
C ILE A 31 -3.85 -5.08 -5.71
N LEU A 32 -3.62 -4.14 -4.79
CA LEU A 32 -2.31 -3.61 -4.51
C LEU A 32 -1.35 -4.72 -4.08
N ALA A 33 -1.75 -5.57 -3.13
CA ALA A 33 -0.97 -6.71 -2.69
C ALA A 33 -0.65 -7.66 -3.84
N GLN A 34 -1.61 -7.93 -4.72
CA GLN A 34 -1.41 -8.78 -5.90
C GLN A 34 -0.40 -8.17 -6.88
N GLN A 35 -0.48 -6.87 -7.15
CA GLN A 35 0.47 -6.20 -8.03
C GLN A 35 1.86 -6.08 -7.41
N LEU A 36 1.93 -5.88 -6.10
CA LEU A 36 3.19 -5.83 -5.36
C LEU A 36 3.80 -7.22 -5.12
N SER A 37 3.03 -8.30 -5.23
CA SER A 37 3.55 -9.68 -5.10
C SER A 37 4.64 -10.02 -6.10
N LEU A 38 4.74 -9.25 -7.18
CA LEU A 38 5.82 -9.35 -8.17
C LEU A 38 7.12 -8.68 -7.72
N LEU A 39 7.10 -7.95 -6.61
CA LEU A 39 8.26 -7.31 -6.01
C LEU A 39 8.81 -8.22 -4.92
N GLU A 40 9.92 -8.87 -5.21
CA GLU A 40 10.63 -9.73 -4.25
C GLU A 40 11.92 -9.04 -3.81
N ASP A 41 11.99 -8.65 -2.54
CA ASP A 41 13.21 -8.11 -1.96
C ASP A 41 14.35 -9.16 -2.06
N GLY A 42 15.51 -8.72 -2.51
CA GLY A 42 16.66 -9.59 -2.76
C GLY A 42 16.65 -10.30 -4.12
N LYS A 43 15.65 -10.14 -4.96
CA LYS A 43 15.49 -10.88 -6.21
C LYS A 43 15.12 -9.99 -7.40
N THR A 44 14.15 -9.11 -7.26
CA THR A 44 13.71 -8.22 -8.33
C THR A 44 14.81 -7.24 -8.71
N THR A 45 15.09 -7.11 -9.99
CA THR A 45 16.09 -6.17 -10.48
C THR A 45 15.50 -4.81 -10.80
N LYS A 46 16.35 -3.77 -10.80
CA LYS A 46 15.97 -2.42 -11.24
C LYS A 46 15.41 -2.42 -12.67
N GLU A 47 16.00 -3.23 -13.55
CA GLU A 47 15.56 -3.37 -14.92
C GLU A 47 14.15 -3.94 -15.02
N ASP A 48 13.83 -4.97 -14.23
CA ASP A 48 12.47 -5.53 -14.15
C ASP A 48 11.45 -4.46 -13.74
N ILE A 49 11.82 -3.61 -12.79
CA ILE A 49 10.98 -2.49 -12.34
C ILE A 49 10.76 -1.48 -13.45
N LEU A 50 11.82 -1.05 -14.14
CA LEU A 50 11.71 -0.10 -15.24
C LEU A 50 10.88 -0.64 -16.40
N LEU A 51 10.99 -1.93 -16.71
CA LEU A 51 10.17 -2.58 -17.73
C LEU A 51 8.69 -2.63 -17.33
N LYS A 52 8.41 -2.85 -16.05
CA LYS A 52 7.04 -2.98 -15.56
C LYS A 52 6.34 -1.66 -15.33
N PHE A 53 7.00 -0.72 -14.66
CA PHE A 53 6.43 0.56 -14.24
C PHE A 53 6.83 1.73 -15.13
N GLY A 54 7.81 1.55 -16.01
CA GLY A 54 8.30 2.61 -16.89
C GLY A 54 9.15 3.63 -16.16
N ILE A 55 9.02 4.90 -16.56
CA ILE A 55 9.82 6.00 -16.04
C ILE A 55 9.38 6.33 -14.61
N PRO A 56 10.29 6.35 -13.63
CA PRO A 56 9.97 6.71 -12.26
C PRO A 56 9.58 8.18 -12.12
N SER A 57 8.75 8.48 -11.12
CA SER A 57 8.34 9.85 -10.80
C SER A 57 9.49 10.68 -10.23
N ALA A 58 10.40 10.05 -9.50
CA ALA A 58 11.64 10.66 -9.00
C ALA A 58 12.74 9.61 -8.78
N LEU A 59 13.97 10.10 -8.83
CA LEU A 59 15.20 9.35 -8.63
C LEU A 59 16.02 10.03 -7.52
N PHE A 60 16.56 9.25 -6.61
CA PHE A 60 17.39 9.75 -5.52
C PHE A 60 18.64 8.89 -5.34
N GLU A 61 19.64 9.46 -4.68
CA GLU A 61 20.90 8.78 -4.32
C GLU A 61 21.58 8.07 -5.48
N GLY A 62 21.83 8.76 -6.59
CA GLY A 62 22.49 8.16 -7.74
C GLY A 62 21.67 7.03 -8.37
N GLU A 63 20.36 7.18 -8.40
CA GLU A 63 19.40 6.20 -8.92
C GLU A 63 19.28 4.90 -8.10
N ARG A 64 19.70 4.92 -6.85
CA ARG A 64 19.49 3.79 -5.93
C ARG A 64 18.09 3.74 -5.36
N ILE A 65 17.41 4.89 -5.32
CA ILE A 65 16.03 4.99 -4.85
C ILE A 65 15.16 5.47 -6.01
N LEU A 66 14.20 4.64 -6.39
CA LEU A 66 13.16 4.97 -7.36
C LEU A 66 11.84 5.19 -6.63
N THR A 67 11.12 6.20 -7.04
CA THR A 67 9.76 6.43 -6.56
C THR A 67 8.77 6.48 -7.71
N TYR A 68 7.62 5.85 -7.51
CA TYR A 68 6.51 5.90 -8.44
C TYR A 68 5.27 6.40 -7.73
N ARG A 69 4.62 7.40 -8.32
CA ARG A 69 3.29 7.80 -7.90
C ARG A 69 2.29 6.93 -8.62
N LEU A 70 1.48 6.20 -7.86
CA LEU A 70 0.48 5.29 -8.37
C LEU A 70 -0.91 5.79 -8.04
N ARG A 71 -1.86 5.52 -8.91
CA ARG A 71 -3.27 5.78 -8.72
C ARG A 71 -4.06 4.53 -9.10
N PHE A 72 -5.14 4.27 -8.38
CA PHE A 72 -6.02 3.16 -8.69
C PHE A 72 -7.04 3.57 -9.76
N ASN A 73 -7.03 2.86 -10.87
CA ASN A 73 -8.04 2.99 -11.94
C ASN A 73 -9.16 2.00 -11.68
N GLN A 74 -10.31 2.49 -11.23
CA GLN A 74 -11.48 1.65 -10.90
C GLN A 74 -12.05 0.94 -12.12
N LYS A 75 -12.01 1.56 -13.31
CA LYS A 75 -12.57 0.98 -14.54
C LYS A 75 -11.77 -0.25 -14.99
N GLU A 76 -10.45 -0.18 -14.85
CA GLU A 76 -9.54 -1.25 -15.26
C GLU A 76 -9.10 -2.14 -14.11
N ASN A 77 -9.52 -1.81 -12.89
CA ASN A 77 -9.22 -2.53 -11.66
C ASN A 77 -7.70 -2.76 -11.46
N ARG A 78 -6.91 -1.73 -11.71
CA ARG A 78 -5.45 -1.77 -11.61
C ARG A 78 -4.86 -0.44 -11.17
N PHE A 79 -3.63 -0.48 -10.67
CA PHE A 79 -2.83 0.71 -10.41
C PHE A 79 -2.12 1.18 -11.67
N GLU A 80 -2.11 2.47 -11.87
CA GLU A 80 -1.42 3.15 -12.97
C GLU A 80 -0.39 4.12 -12.42
N VAL A 81 0.74 4.21 -13.11
CA VAL A 81 1.75 5.22 -12.83
C VAL A 81 1.23 6.58 -13.28
N VAL A 82 1.17 7.53 -12.35
CA VAL A 82 0.79 8.91 -12.65
C VAL A 82 2.01 9.63 -13.23
N SER A 83 1.97 9.95 -14.51
CA SER A 83 2.98 10.80 -15.13
C SER A 83 2.88 12.23 -14.63
N ARG A 84 4.00 12.96 -14.64
CA ARG A 84 4.13 14.32 -14.09
C ARG A 84 3.21 15.38 -14.72
N GLU A 85 2.71 15.12 -15.92
CA GLU A 85 1.94 16.08 -16.73
C GLU A 85 0.43 15.83 -16.68
N VAL A 86 -0.11 15.47 -15.55
CA VAL A 86 -1.57 15.47 -15.43
C VAL A 86 -2.00 16.92 -15.30
N ASP A 87 -2.64 17.43 -16.36
CA ASP A 87 -3.24 18.75 -16.35
C ASP A 87 -4.34 18.81 -15.28
N ARG A 88 -4.06 19.48 -14.17
CA ARG A 88 -5.00 19.67 -13.06
C ARG A 88 -6.26 20.44 -13.45
N ARG A 89 -6.31 20.94 -14.67
CA ARG A 89 -7.46 21.69 -15.23
C ARG A 89 -8.47 20.79 -15.93
N ASP A 90 -8.13 19.52 -16.16
CA ASP A 90 -9.06 18.57 -16.76
C ASP A 90 -10.21 18.30 -15.78
N PRO A 91 -11.50 18.61 -16.15
CA PRO A 91 -12.64 18.34 -15.28
C PRO A 91 -12.82 16.85 -14.95
N ARG A 92 -12.24 15.96 -15.76
CA ARG A 92 -12.11 14.54 -15.42
C ARG A 92 -11.22 14.32 -14.19
N PHE A 93 -10.44 15.32 -13.82
CA PHE A 93 -9.59 15.28 -12.63
C PHE A 93 -10.41 15.27 -11.32
N ALA A 94 -11.64 15.75 -11.32
CA ALA A 94 -12.51 15.73 -10.14
C ALA A 94 -12.96 14.31 -9.75
N GLU A 95 -13.05 13.39 -10.71
CA GLU A 95 -13.23 11.95 -10.42
C GLU A 95 -11.95 11.31 -9.85
N TRP A 96 -10.86 12.03 -9.84
CA TRP A 96 -9.50 11.57 -9.57
C TRP A 96 -9.01 11.99 -8.18
N LEU A 97 -9.86 12.47 -7.32
CA LEU A 97 -9.63 12.54 -5.87
C LEU A 97 -9.46 11.13 -5.28
N GLN A 98 -9.20 10.18 -6.15
CA GLN A 98 -8.88 8.81 -5.80
C GLN A 98 -7.55 8.77 -5.07
N THR A 99 -7.47 7.88 -4.14
CA THR A 99 -6.30 7.67 -3.32
C THR A 99 -5.06 7.46 -4.16
N GLU A 100 -4.08 8.32 -3.98
CA GLU A 100 -2.76 8.16 -4.57
C GLU A 100 -1.82 7.46 -3.60
N TYR A 101 -0.86 6.76 -4.14
CA TYR A 101 0.18 6.04 -3.40
C TYR A 101 1.56 6.39 -3.92
N ASN A 102 2.53 6.46 -3.05
CA ASN A 102 3.94 6.47 -3.40
C ASN A 102 4.54 5.10 -3.18
N LEU A 103 5.00 4.47 -4.24
CA LEU A 103 5.83 3.29 -4.17
C LEU A 103 7.29 3.72 -4.13
N VAL A 104 7.99 3.36 -3.06
CA VAL A 104 9.41 3.64 -2.86
C VAL A 104 10.19 2.34 -2.97
N LEU A 105 11.18 2.31 -3.83
CA LEU A 105 12.01 1.15 -4.14
C LEU A 105 13.47 1.50 -3.88
N VAL A 106 14.13 0.73 -3.03
CA VAL A 106 15.55 0.90 -2.68
C VAL A 106 16.33 -0.27 -3.24
N PHE A 107 17.36 0.01 -4.03
CA PHE A 107 18.23 -0.97 -4.65
C PHE A 107 19.62 -0.98 -4.01
N ASP A 108 20.26 -2.14 -4.04
CA ASP A 108 21.65 -2.29 -3.67
C ASP A 108 22.59 -1.85 -4.80
N GLU A 109 23.90 -1.97 -4.57
CA GLU A 109 24.94 -1.62 -5.57
C GLU A 109 24.89 -2.49 -6.83
N LYS A 110 24.29 -3.67 -6.73
CA LYS A 110 24.10 -4.60 -7.86
C LYS A 110 22.78 -4.38 -8.61
N HIS A 111 22.05 -3.31 -8.29
CA HIS A 111 20.72 -3.01 -8.85
C HIS A 111 19.65 -4.06 -8.53
N ILE A 112 19.79 -4.73 -7.40
CA ILE A 112 18.80 -5.67 -6.87
C ILE A 112 17.95 -4.97 -5.81
N LEU A 113 16.63 -5.17 -5.86
CA LEU A 113 15.70 -4.60 -4.91
C LEU A 113 16.04 -5.06 -3.48
N GLN A 114 16.38 -4.14 -2.62
CA GLN A 114 16.72 -4.39 -1.23
C GLN A 114 15.51 -4.24 -0.32
N LYS A 115 14.69 -3.23 -0.60
CA LYS A 115 13.50 -2.91 0.17
C LYS A 115 12.49 -2.15 -0.69
N HIS A 116 11.22 -2.41 -0.45
CA HIS A 116 10.13 -1.61 -1.01
C HIS A 116 9.12 -1.22 0.07
N SER A 117 8.48 -0.10 -0.14
CA SER A 117 7.39 0.38 0.72
C SER A 117 6.36 1.15 -0.10
N MET A 118 5.11 1.05 0.34
CA MET A 118 4.00 1.78 -0.26
C MET A 118 3.40 2.71 0.78
N LEU A 119 3.31 3.98 0.43
CA LEU A 119 2.75 5.02 1.28
C LEU A 119 1.52 5.62 0.61
N ARG A 120 0.41 5.62 1.33
CA ARG A 120 -0.80 6.31 0.88
C ARG A 120 -0.59 7.82 1.00
N ILE A 121 -0.85 8.54 -0.07
CA ILE A 121 -0.84 10.00 -0.07
C ILE A 121 -2.24 10.48 0.31
N ASN A 122 -2.34 11.20 1.42
CA ASN A 122 -3.60 11.81 1.79
C ASN A 122 -3.76 13.13 1.03
N PRO A 123 -4.79 13.31 0.18
CA PRO A 123 -4.96 14.53 -0.60
C PRO A 123 -5.30 15.78 0.24
N GLN A 124 -5.45 15.64 1.56
CA GLN A 124 -5.86 16.73 2.47
C GLN A 124 -4.74 17.23 3.39
N SER A 125 -3.52 16.90 3.13
CA SER A 125 -2.39 17.45 3.88
C SER A 125 -1.68 18.54 3.11
#